data_feaf0529dd201ef5ff926932d510e4d9
#
_entry.id   feaf0529dd201ef5ff926932d510e4d9
#
_cell.length_a   1.000
_cell.length_b   1.000
_cell.length_c   1.000
_cell.angle_alpha   90.00
_cell.angle_beta   90.00
_cell.angle_gamma   90.00
#
_symmetry.space_group_name_H-M   'P 1'
#
loop_
_entity.id
_entity.type
_entity.pdbx_description
1 polymer ?
#
loop_
_entity_poly.entity_id
_entity_poly.type
_entity_poly.pdbx_seq_one_letter_code
_entity_poly.pdbx_strand_id
1 'polypeptide(L)'
;DPQLSRQWHYNNNGDKTVASTSRAGADINAQDAWAITAGNPGVVVAIVDQGVKYTHPDLAANMWINTQEKNGATGADDDGNGYIDDIYGYNFVTRGAVSWDREVWVGGENKGDSGHGTHVAGTVAAVNNNGVGVCGVAGGTGRNDGVKLMSCQIFSGNDATSGAITTSAEAIKYAADNGAVIIQCSFGSKAGTYTSDSAYERGSGVQYNAIKYFIESQNCDAVDGGVVIFAAGNDATAMSGYPGAYHDYISVTSFSPDYLPAYYTNYGPGCNISAPGGDYKISADAAKTYAEVLSTVPSELSEYNGADYGFMQGTSMACPHVSGVAALGLSYALE
;
A
#
# COMPACT_ATOMS: atom_id res chain seq x y z
N ASP A 1 -6.04 -6.57 -18.82
CA ASP A 1 -5.28 -5.31 -18.88
C ASP A 1 -3.95 -5.52 -19.59
N PRO A 2 -3.48 -4.55 -20.37
CA PRO A 2 -2.36 -4.75 -21.30
C PRO A 2 -1.05 -5.20 -20.64
N GLN A 3 -0.81 -4.82 -19.40
CA GLN A 3 0.44 -5.11 -18.70
C GLN A 3 0.34 -6.28 -17.69
N LEU A 4 -0.81 -6.95 -17.57
CA LEU A 4 -0.98 -8.08 -16.66
C LEU A 4 0.08 -9.19 -16.88
N SER A 5 0.45 -9.45 -18.13
CA SER A 5 1.48 -10.45 -18.45
C SER A 5 2.88 -10.10 -17.92
N ARG A 6 3.11 -8.85 -17.50
CA ARG A 6 4.37 -8.38 -16.88
C ARG A 6 4.31 -8.40 -15.35
N GLN A 7 3.15 -8.67 -14.78
CA GLN A 7 2.91 -8.76 -13.34
C GLN A 7 3.11 -10.20 -12.86
N TRP A 8 4.38 -10.67 -12.87
CA TRP A 8 4.75 -12.03 -12.45
C TRP A 8 4.22 -12.37 -11.06
N HIS A 9 4.05 -11.39 -10.21
CA HIS A 9 3.61 -11.51 -8.83
C HIS A 9 2.15 -11.99 -8.69
N TYR A 10 1.35 -11.93 -9.76
CA TYR A 10 -0.02 -12.47 -9.80
C TYR A 10 -0.12 -13.87 -10.40
N ASN A 11 0.74 -14.19 -11.36
CA ASN A 11 0.84 -15.50 -11.98
C ASN A 11 2.23 -15.69 -12.61
N ASN A 12 3.10 -16.38 -11.92
CA ASN A 12 4.46 -16.68 -12.38
C ASN A 12 4.52 -18.06 -13.03
N ASN A 13 4.65 -18.12 -14.33
CA ASN A 13 4.82 -19.34 -15.11
C ASN A 13 6.29 -19.81 -15.21
N GLY A 14 7.21 -19.15 -14.50
CA GLY A 14 8.65 -19.43 -14.56
C GLY A 14 9.36 -18.72 -15.70
N ASP A 15 8.83 -17.60 -16.19
CA ASP A 15 9.39 -16.83 -17.31
C ASP A 15 10.82 -16.36 -17.03
N LYS A 16 11.75 -16.86 -17.86
CA LYS A 16 13.19 -16.56 -17.75
C LYS A 16 13.55 -15.17 -18.25
N THR A 17 12.62 -14.45 -18.89
CA THR A 17 12.82 -13.05 -19.26
C THR A 17 12.60 -12.09 -18.09
N VAL A 18 11.87 -12.53 -17.06
CA VAL A 18 11.73 -11.83 -15.77
C VAL A 18 13.01 -11.98 -14.95
N ALA A 19 13.38 -13.21 -14.66
CA ALA A 19 14.61 -13.56 -13.96
C ALA A 19 15.11 -14.93 -14.45
N SER A 20 16.43 -15.08 -14.65
CA SER A 20 17.00 -16.38 -15.10
C SER A 20 16.70 -17.53 -14.12
N THR A 21 16.50 -17.21 -12.85
CA THR A 21 16.13 -18.11 -11.76
C THR A 21 14.63 -18.24 -11.52
N SER A 22 13.77 -17.49 -12.24
CA SER A 22 12.31 -17.49 -12.05
C SER A 22 11.71 -18.89 -11.96
N ARG A 23 10.77 -19.10 -11.04
CA ARG A 23 10.13 -20.38 -10.76
C ARG A 23 8.61 -20.26 -10.86
N ALA A 24 7.99 -21.19 -11.58
CA ALA A 24 6.53 -21.26 -11.65
C ALA A 24 5.91 -21.43 -10.26
N GLY A 25 4.84 -20.68 -10.01
CA GLY A 25 4.13 -20.65 -8.72
C GLY A 25 4.79 -19.76 -7.65
N ALA A 26 5.86 -19.02 -7.99
CA ALA A 26 6.40 -17.98 -7.12
C ALA A 26 5.59 -16.68 -7.29
N ASP A 27 4.34 -16.69 -6.83
CA ASP A 27 3.32 -15.64 -6.98
C ASP A 27 2.26 -15.75 -5.88
N ILE A 28 1.17 -15.02 -5.97
CA ILE A 28 0.01 -15.08 -5.06
C ILE A 28 -1.20 -15.84 -5.67
N ASN A 29 -1.05 -16.40 -6.85
CA ASN A 29 -2.12 -17.13 -7.57
C ASN A 29 -3.43 -16.29 -7.71
N ALA A 30 -3.29 -15.01 -8.05
CA ALA A 30 -4.41 -14.08 -8.08
C ALA A 30 -5.52 -14.49 -9.07
N GLN A 31 -5.17 -15.14 -10.18
CA GLN A 31 -6.14 -15.54 -11.21
C GLN A 31 -7.18 -16.54 -10.67
N ASP A 32 -6.79 -17.47 -9.81
CA ASP A 32 -7.73 -18.40 -9.19
C ASP A 32 -8.61 -17.68 -8.15
N ALA A 33 -8.07 -16.71 -7.42
CA ALA A 33 -8.84 -15.88 -6.49
C ALA A 33 -9.89 -15.03 -7.23
N TRP A 34 -9.53 -14.43 -8.38
CA TRP A 34 -10.45 -13.63 -9.19
C TRP A 34 -11.58 -14.45 -9.82
N ALA A 35 -11.44 -15.77 -9.93
CA ALA A 35 -12.55 -16.65 -10.32
C ALA A 35 -13.61 -16.81 -9.21
N ILE A 36 -13.28 -16.44 -7.96
CA ILE A 36 -14.17 -16.49 -6.80
C ILE A 36 -14.74 -15.08 -6.52
N THR A 37 -13.88 -14.11 -6.26
CA THR A 37 -14.24 -12.70 -6.07
C THR A 37 -13.10 -11.81 -6.56
N ALA A 38 -13.41 -10.62 -7.04
CA ALA A 38 -12.42 -9.66 -7.51
C ALA A 38 -12.40 -8.36 -6.66
N GLY A 39 -13.30 -8.25 -5.67
CA GLY A 39 -13.42 -7.09 -4.80
C GLY A 39 -14.88 -6.75 -4.48
N ASN A 40 -15.07 -5.86 -3.51
CA ASN A 40 -16.37 -5.32 -3.12
C ASN A 40 -16.20 -3.86 -2.67
N PRO A 41 -16.97 -2.89 -3.20
CA PRO A 41 -16.83 -1.48 -2.84
C PRO A 41 -17.19 -1.16 -1.37
N GLY A 42 -17.81 -2.10 -0.65
CA GLY A 42 -18.01 -2.01 0.80
C GLY A 42 -16.74 -2.24 1.63
N VAL A 43 -15.65 -2.70 1.00
CA VAL A 43 -14.35 -2.86 1.65
C VAL A 43 -13.48 -1.64 1.35
N VAL A 44 -13.11 -0.88 2.38
CA VAL A 44 -12.25 0.30 2.26
C VAL A 44 -10.87 -0.01 2.83
N VAL A 45 -9.83 0.21 2.01
CA VAL A 45 -8.41 0.07 2.39
C VAL A 45 -7.79 1.46 2.48
N ALA A 46 -7.35 1.85 3.66
CA ALA A 46 -6.60 3.09 3.85
C ALA A 46 -5.13 2.88 3.49
N ILE A 47 -4.64 3.64 2.54
CA ILE A 47 -3.24 3.70 2.13
C ILE A 47 -2.56 4.77 2.99
N VAL A 48 -1.90 4.33 4.06
CA VAL A 48 -1.17 5.20 5.00
C VAL A 48 0.27 5.31 4.49
N ASP A 49 0.55 6.30 3.65
CA ASP A 49 1.78 6.37 2.86
C ASP A 49 2.08 7.81 2.35
N GLN A 50 2.83 7.95 1.27
CA GLN A 50 2.80 9.14 0.41
C GLN A 50 1.42 9.30 -0.23
N GLY A 51 1.13 10.48 -0.79
CA GLY A 51 -0.13 10.73 -1.47
C GLY A 51 -0.36 9.82 -2.66
N VAL A 52 -1.60 9.37 -2.80
CA VAL A 52 -2.04 8.57 -3.95
C VAL A 52 -2.52 9.51 -5.06
N LYS A 53 -2.04 9.32 -6.29
CA LYS A 53 -2.56 10.02 -7.48
C LYS A 53 -3.99 9.56 -7.77
N TYR A 54 -4.96 10.15 -7.09
CA TYR A 54 -6.38 9.79 -7.22
C TYR A 54 -6.97 10.06 -8.60
N THR A 55 -6.28 10.83 -9.45
CA THR A 55 -6.65 11.06 -10.86
C THR A 55 -6.05 10.04 -11.83
N HIS A 56 -5.23 9.11 -11.34
CA HIS A 56 -4.59 8.10 -12.18
C HIS A 56 -5.66 7.26 -12.91
N PRO A 57 -5.55 7.05 -14.24
CA PRO A 57 -6.59 6.39 -15.04
C PRO A 57 -6.91 4.97 -14.56
N ASP A 58 -5.96 4.32 -13.91
CA ASP A 58 -6.09 2.95 -13.39
C ASP A 58 -6.44 2.88 -11.88
N LEU A 59 -6.65 4.03 -11.21
CA LEU A 59 -7.03 4.11 -9.80
C LEU A 59 -8.35 4.84 -9.55
N ALA A 60 -8.65 5.85 -10.36
CA ALA A 60 -9.72 6.83 -10.09
C ALA A 60 -11.09 6.20 -9.77
N ALA A 61 -11.46 5.10 -10.41
CA ALA A 61 -12.74 4.43 -10.18
C ALA A 61 -12.78 3.66 -8.85
N ASN A 62 -11.61 3.26 -8.32
CA ASN A 62 -11.50 2.56 -7.05
C ASN A 62 -11.12 3.48 -5.88
N MET A 63 -11.04 4.78 -6.08
CA MET A 63 -10.83 5.71 -4.97
C MET A 63 -12.06 5.77 -4.07
N TRP A 64 -11.81 5.80 -2.76
CA TRP A 64 -12.80 6.19 -1.76
C TRP A 64 -13.16 7.66 -1.94
N ILE A 65 -14.42 8.03 -1.71
CA ILE A 65 -14.90 9.38 -1.89
C ILE A 65 -15.70 9.80 -0.67
N ASN A 66 -15.26 10.86 0.02
CA ASN A 66 -16.11 11.61 0.93
C ASN A 66 -17.13 12.41 0.11
N THR A 67 -18.36 11.91 0.06
CA THR A 67 -19.41 12.49 -0.79
C THR A 67 -19.93 13.83 -0.28
N GLN A 68 -19.80 14.10 1.01
CA GLN A 68 -20.21 15.39 1.60
C GLN A 68 -19.23 16.47 1.16
N GLU A 69 -17.94 16.22 1.31
CA GLU A 69 -16.88 17.13 0.84
C GLU A 69 -16.90 17.31 -0.69
N LYS A 70 -17.07 16.25 -1.44
CA LYS A 70 -17.12 16.30 -2.91
C LYS A 70 -18.27 17.19 -3.44
N ASN A 71 -19.40 17.18 -2.77
CA ASN A 71 -20.60 17.93 -3.16
C ASN A 71 -20.74 19.25 -2.40
N GLY A 72 -19.84 19.54 -1.49
CA GLY A 72 -19.83 20.69 -0.61
C GLY A 72 -19.14 21.92 -1.21
N ALA A 73 -18.78 22.84 -0.35
CA ALA A 73 -18.14 24.11 -0.72
C ALA A 73 -16.61 23.99 -0.59
N THR A 74 -15.88 24.25 -1.66
CA THR A 74 -14.42 24.26 -1.63
C THR A 74 -13.88 25.16 -0.50
N GLY A 75 -12.98 24.64 0.32
CA GLY A 75 -12.39 25.33 1.47
C GLY A 75 -13.24 25.28 2.73
N ALA A 76 -14.29 24.46 2.76
CA ALA A 76 -15.11 24.21 3.94
C ALA A 76 -14.93 22.75 4.41
N ASP A 77 -15.27 22.50 5.66
CA ASP A 77 -15.46 21.18 6.26
C ASP A 77 -16.97 20.92 6.27
N ASP A 78 -17.47 20.25 5.21
CA ASP A 78 -18.89 20.13 4.96
C ASP A 78 -19.55 18.98 5.75
N ASP A 79 -18.76 18.04 6.27
CA ASP A 79 -19.26 16.95 7.12
C ASP A 79 -18.96 17.15 8.61
N GLY A 80 -18.17 18.17 8.98
CA GLY A 80 -17.85 18.54 10.34
C GLY A 80 -16.87 17.59 11.02
N ASN A 81 -16.06 16.84 10.24
CA ASN A 81 -15.08 15.87 10.75
C ASN A 81 -13.75 16.52 11.16
N GLY A 82 -13.52 17.79 10.86
CA GLY A 82 -12.33 18.58 11.16
C GLY A 82 -11.29 18.60 10.04
N TYR A 83 -11.59 18.03 8.86
CA TYR A 83 -10.69 17.95 7.70
C TYR A 83 -11.33 18.60 6.47
N ILE A 84 -10.80 19.73 6.05
CA ILE A 84 -11.31 20.52 4.92
C ILE A 84 -10.95 19.86 3.60
N ASP A 85 -11.93 19.71 2.69
CA ASP A 85 -11.76 19.18 1.34
C ASP A 85 -11.10 17.76 1.31
N ASP A 86 -11.42 16.89 2.25
CA ASP A 86 -10.87 15.52 2.35
C ASP A 86 -11.55 14.51 1.40
N ILE A 87 -11.78 14.93 0.16
CA ILE A 87 -12.60 14.21 -0.84
C ILE A 87 -12.10 12.77 -1.11
N TYR A 88 -10.78 12.57 -1.20
CA TYR A 88 -10.16 11.26 -1.48
C TYR A 88 -9.29 10.74 -0.32
N GLY A 89 -9.43 11.36 0.83
CA GLY A 89 -8.57 11.26 2.00
C GLY A 89 -7.85 12.59 2.26
N TYR A 90 -6.80 12.58 3.09
CA TYR A 90 -6.21 13.81 3.60
C TYR A 90 -4.68 13.75 3.69
N ASN A 91 -4.03 14.91 3.53
CA ASN A 91 -2.60 15.10 3.76
C ASN A 91 -2.35 15.62 5.18
N PHE A 92 -1.96 14.73 6.09
CA PHE A 92 -1.73 15.03 7.51
C PHE A 92 -0.42 15.79 7.77
N VAL A 93 0.45 15.92 6.78
CA VAL A 93 1.70 16.70 6.87
C VAL A 93 1.43 18.17 6.59
N THR A 94 0.78 18.46 5.45
CA THR A 94 0.52 19.82 4.98
C THR A 94 -0.83 20.37 5.42
N ARG A 95 -1.68 19.52 6.02
CA ARG A 95 -3.03 19.88 6.49
C ARG A 95 -3.95 20.36 5.36
N GLY A 96 -4.18 19.49 4.38
CA GLY A 96 -5.02 19.80 3.22
C GLY A 96 -5.17 18.65 2.25
N ALA A 97 -5.47 18.97 1.00
CA ALA A 97 -5.68 17.99 -0.04
C ALA A 97 -4.46 17.07 -0.26
N VAL A 98 -4.71 15.84 -0.65
CA VAL A 98 -3.67 14.86 -1.02
C VAL A 98 -2.84 15.40 -2.20
N SER A 99 -1.53 15.23 -2.13
CA SER A 99 -0.56 15.57 -3.19
C SER A 99 0.39 14.40 -3.45
N TRP A 100 0.92 14.27 -4.69
CA TRP A 100 1.74 13.12 -5.09
C TRP A 100 2.93 13.47 -5.97
N ASP A 101 3.13 14.73 -6.32
CA ASP A 101 4.09 15.20 -7.33
C ASP A 101 5.08 16.22 -6.80
N ARG A 102 5.20 16.34 -5.48
CA ARG A 102 6.09 17.29 -4.82
C ARG A 102 7.53 16.78 -4.77
N GLU A 103 8.30 17.04 -5.81
CA GLU A 103 9.73 16.75 -5.82
C GLU A 103 10.53 17.78 -4.98
N VAL A 104 11.49 17.27 -4.19
CA VAL A 104 12.42 18.08 -3.38
C VAL A 104 13.84 17.59 -3.61
N TRP A 105 14.59 18.28 -4.42
CA TRP A 105 15.95 17.88 -4.80
C TRP A 105 17.01 18.41 -3.81
N VAL A 106 17.73 17.51 -3.14
CA VAL A 106 18.81 17.82 -2.19
C VAL A 106 20.04 16.98 -2.55
N GLY A 107 21.14 17.64 -2.90
CA GLY A 107 22.39 16.97 -3.25
C GLY A 107 22.29 16.06 -4.48
N GLY A 108 21.33 16.32 -5.38
CA GLY A 108 21.10 15.50 -6.58
C GLY A 108 20.17 14.31 -6.37
N GLU A 109 19.61 14.14 -5.17
CA GLU A 109 18.62 13.12 -4.85
C GLU A 109 17.25 13.77 -4.61
N ASN A 110 16.17 13.15 -5.11
CA ASN A 110 14.81 13.53 -4.75
C ASN A 110 14.51 13.05 -3.33
N LYS A 111 14.21 13.97 -2.43
CA LYS A 111 13.77 13.72 -1.04
C LYS A 111 12.28 13.96 -0.86
N GLY A 112 11.59 14.32 -1.94
CA GLY A 112 10.15 14.54 -1.98
C GLY A 112 9.36 13.27 -2.30
N ASP A 113 8.26 13.45 -3.02
CA ASP A 113 7.42 12.35 -3.47
C ASP A 113 8.16 11.50 -4.51
N SER A 114 8.06 10.19 -4.37
CA SER A 114 8.67 9.19 -5.26
C SER A 114 7.61 8.31 -5.95
N GLY A 115 6.32 8.63 -5.78
CA GLY A 115 5.22 7.81 -6.27
C GLY A 115 4.95 6.55 -5.45
N HIS A 116 5.59 6.39 -4.30
CA HIS A 116 5.51 5.19 -3.47
C HIS A 116 4.06 4.87 -3.07
N GLY A 117 3.29 5.83 -2.55
CA GLY A 117 1.88 5.62 -2.18
C GLY A 117 0.99 5.27 -3.38
N THR A 118 1.24 5.86 -4.55
CA THR A 118 0.52 5.52 -5.79
C THR A 118 0.83 4.09 -6.24
N HIS A 119 2.10 3.64 -6.13
CA HIS A 119 2.51 2.29 -6.47
C HIS A 119 1.88 1.24 -5.54
N VAL A 120 1.90 1.51 -4.24
CA VAL A 120 1.25 0.69 -3.20
C VAL A 120 -0.26 0.57 -3.47
N ALA A 121 -0.93 1.70 -3.73
CA ALA A 121 -2.37 1.74 -4.04
C ALA A 121 -2.72 0.87 -5.26
N GLY A 122 -1.93 0.95 -6.33
CA GLY A 122 -2.14 0.14 -7.54
C GLY A 122 -2.00 -1.36 -7.30
N THR A 123 -1.05 -1.77 -6.47
CA THR A 123 -0.92 -3.18 -6.08
C THR A 123 -2.14 -3.67 -5.32
N VAL A 124 -2.72 -2.85 -4.42
CA VAL A 124 -3.96 -3.22 -3.72
C VAL A 124 -5.13 -3.32 -4.70
N ALA A 125 -5.40 -2.26 -5.49
CA ALA A 125 -6.65 -2.18 -6.24
C ALA A 125 -6.58 -1.28 -7.49
N ALA A 126 -5.53 -1.37 -8.34
CA ALA A 126 -5.66 -0.88 -9.71
C ALA A 126 -6.87 -1.55 -10.38
N VAL A 127 -7.59 -0.81 -11.21
CA VAL A 127 -8.88 -1.26 -11.77
C VAL A 127 -8.66 -2.40 -12.77
N ASN A 128 -9.18 -3.59 -12.46
CA ASN A 128 -9.06 -4.74 -13.36
C ASN A 128 -10.07 -4.66 -14.52
N ASN A 129 -9.70 -5.22 -15.67
CA ASN A 129 -10.54 -5.33 -16.88
C ASN A 129 -11.07 -4.00 -17.44
N ASN A 130 -10.36 -2.91 -17.20
CA ASN A 130 -10.68 -1.60 -17.77
C ASN A 130 -10.00 -1.34 -19.13
N GLY A 131 -9.15 -2.28 -19.60
CA GLY A 131 -8.40 -2.18 -20.84
C GLY A 131 -7.19 -1.24 -20.76
N VAL A 132 -6.82 -0.78 -19.56
CA VAL A 132 -5.72 0.14 -19.29
C VAL A 132 -4.69 -0.56 -18.38
N GLY A 133 -3.44 -0.27 -18.51
CA GLY A 133 -2.31 -0.54 -17.64
C GLY A 133 -2.24 -1.91 -16.97
N VAL A 134 -2.35 -1.92 -15.66
CA VAL A 134 -2.07 -3.06 -14.76
C VAL A 134 -3.33 -3.55 -14.04
N CYS A 135 -3.22 -4.69 -13.36
CA CYS A 135 -4.24 -5.15 -12.40
C CYS A 135 -3.81 -4.86 -10.97
N GLY A 136 -4.79 -4.66 -10.08
CA GLY A 136 -4.63 -4.72 -8.63
C GLY A 136 -5.16 -6.04 -8.07
N VAL A 137 -4.73 -6.44 -6.86
CA VAL A 137 -5.20 -7.69 -6.23
C VAL A 137 -6.73 -7.69 -6.07
N ALA A 138 -7.31 -6.59 -5.60
CA ALA A 138 -8.74 -6.43 -5.34
C ALA A 138 -9.38 -5.32 -6.21
N GLY A 139 -8.93 -5.24 -7.49
CA GLY A 139 -9.30 -4.17 -8.42
C GLY A 139 -10.68 -4.26 -9.05
N GLY A 140 -11.46 -5.30 -8.75
CA GLY A 140 -12.80 -5.53 -9.31
C GLY A 140 -12.80 -6.20 -10.66
N THR A 141 -13.91 -6.07 -11.40
CA THR A 141 -14.12 -6.67 -12.73
C THR A 141 -14.23 -5.62 -13.84
N GLY A 142 -13.91 -4.36 -13.57
CA GLY A 142 -14.12 -3.23 -14.48
C GLY A 142 -15.52 -2.62 -14.43
N ARG A 143 -16.31 -2.98 -13.42
CA ARG A 143 -17.70 -2.50 -13.23
C ARG A 143 -17.86 -1.60 -12.01
N ASN A 144 -16.80 -0.95 -11.55
CA ASN A 144 -16.72 -0.18 -10.29
C ASN A 144 -17.00 -1.02 -9.03
N ASP A 145 -16.69 -2.30 -9.09
CA ASP A 145 -16.89 -3.30 -8.07
C ASP A 145 -15.60 -3.68 -7.31
N GLY A 146 -14.51 -2.98 -7.56
CA GLY A 146 -13.28 -3.08 -6.78
C GLY A 146 -13.41 -2.49 -5.38
N VAL A 147 -12.50 -2.87 -4.48
CA VAL A 147 -12.40 -2.27 -3.15
C VAL A 147 -12.06 -0.79 -3.25
N LYS A 148 -12.31 0.00 -2.21
CA LYS A 148 -12.09 1.43 -2.22
C LYS A 148 -10.79 1.80 -1.51
N LEU A 149 -10.02 2.69 -2.13
CA LEU A 149 -8.72 3.19 -1.66
C LEU A 149 -8.87 4.57 -1.05
N MET A 150 -8.57 4.72 0.24
CA MET A 150 -8.55 5.99 0.96
C MET A 150 -7.10 6.46 1.11
N SER A 151 -6.75 7.65 0.62
CA SER A 151 -5.39 8.18 0.71
C SER A 151 -5.15 8.89 2.04
N CYS A 152 -4.42 8.26 2.94
CA CYS A 152 -4.04 8.81 4.25
C CYS A 152 -2.57 9.23 4.20
N GLN A 153 -2.28 10.44 3.68
CA GLN A 153 -0.92 10.87 3.38
C GLN A 153 -0.17 11.31 4.64
N ILE A 154 0.89 10.58 4.99
CA ILE A 154 1.77 10.85 6.13
C ILE A 154 3.21 11.22 5.72
N PHE A 155 3.55 11.06 4.44
CA PHE A 155 4.81 11.51 3.84
C PHE A 155 4.52 12.53 2.76
N SER A 156 5.14 13.71 2.84
CA SER A 156 4.96 14.79 1.88
C SER A 156 6.24 15.62 1.78
N GLY A 157 7.03 15.32 0.80
CA GLY A 157 8.30 15.99 0.59
C GLY A 157 9.24 15.86 1.80
N ASN A 158 10.03 16.91 2.07
CA ASN A 158 11.00 16.96 3.16
C ASN A 158 10.48 17.78 4.36
N ASP A 159 9.18 17.75 4.61
CA ASP A 159 8.59 18.48 5.74
C ASP A 159 8.94 17.81 7.09
N ALA A 160 9.13 18.61 8.13
CA ALA A 160 9.59 18.15 9.44
C ALA A 160 8.67 17.15 10.14
N THR A 161 7.37 17.14 9.78
CA THR A 161 6.37 16.21 10.30
C THR A 161 6.12 15.00 9.39
N SER A 162 6.83 14.94 8.24
CA SER A 162 6.73 13.83 7.30
C SER A 162 7.18 12.53 7.98
N GLY A 163 6.30 11.52 8.01
CA GLY A 163 6.53 10.25 8.68
C GLY A 163 6.59 10.28 10.20
N ALA A 164 6.21 11.39 10.85
CA ALA A 164 6.17 11.47 12.30
C ALA A 164 5.14 10.51 12.91
N ILE A 165 5.44 9.98 14.10
CA ILE A 165 4.55 9.08 14.84
C ILE A 165 3.17 9.71 15.09
N THR A 166 3.13 11.02 15.41
CA THR A 166 1.90 11.77 15.64
C THR A 166 1.07 11.90 14.35
N THR A 167 1.73 12.16 13.22
CA THR A 167 1.09 12.26 11.91
C THR A 167 0.47 10.93 11.49
N SER A 168 1.20 9.81 11.65
CA SER A 168 0.67 8.48 11.36
C SER A 168 -0.47 8.07 12.31
N ALA A 169 -0.40 8.44 13.57
CA ALA A 169 -1.46 8.18 14.55
C ALA A 169 -2.77 8.89 14.18
N GLU A 170 -2.68 10.16 13.75
CA GLU A 170 -3.84 10.93 13.32
C GLU A 170 -4.45 10.35 12.04
N ALA A 171 -3.61 9.97 11.07
CA ALA A 171 -4.05 9.34 9.82
C ALA A 171 -4.77 8.00 10.05
N ILE A 172 -4.26 7.18 10.97
CA ILE A 172 -4.87 5.89 11.33
C ILE A 172 -6.22 6.09 12.03
N LYS A 173 -6.30 7.08 12.94
CA LYS A 173 -7.59 7.42 13.57
C LYS A 173 -8.60 7.92 12.54
N TYR A 174 -8.18 8.82 11.64
CA TYR A 174 -9.02 9.29 10.54
C TYR A 174 -9.54 8.13 9.67
N ALA A 175 -8.68 7.18 9.32
CA ALA A 175 -9.06 6.00 8.54
C ALA A 175 -10.17 5.18 9.24
N ALA A 176 -10.04 4.99 10.57
CA ALA A 176 -11.07 4.31 11.37
C ALA A 176 -12.40 5.08 11.36
N ASP A 177 -12.35 6.39 11.60
CA ASP A 177 -13.54 7.24 11.68
C ASP A 177 -14.29 7.36 10.33
N ASN A 178 -13.57 7.17 9.21
CA ASN A 178 -14.11 7.27 7.85
C ASN A 178 -14.35 5.92 7.16
N GLY A 179 -14.44 4.84 7.94
CA GLY A 179 -14.95 3.55 7.45
C GLY A 179 -13.91 2.62 6.83
N ALA A 180 -12.61 2.88 6.96
CA ALA A 180 -11.60 1.93 6.53
C ALA A 180 -11.60 0.69 7.44
N VAL A 181 -11.52 -0.50 6.83
CA VAL A 181 -11.43 -1.78 7.54
C VAL A 181 -10.02 -2.39 7.49
N ILE A 182 -9.20 -1.96 6.54
CA ILE A 182 -7.79 -2.35 6.43
C ILE A 182 -6.93 -1.09 6.43
N ILE A 183 -5.87 -1.06 7.26
CA ILE A 183 -4.77 -0.11 7.06
C ILE A 183 -3.60 -0.84 6.41
N GLN A 184 -3.19 -0.30 5.27
CA GLN A 184 -2.02 -0.70 4.49
C GLN A 184 -0.87 0.26 4.82
N CYS A 185 0.19 -0.25 5.48
CA CYS A 185 1.28 0.54 6.02
C CYS A 185 2.63 0.05 5.50
N SER A 186 3.09 0.62 4.37
CA SER A 186 4.39 0.30 3.80
C SER A 186 5.53 1.11 4.42
N PHE A 187 5.52 1.23 5.74
CA PHE A 187 6.53 1.94 6.53
C PHE A 187 6.75 1.27 7.89
N GLY A 188 7.80 1.67 8.59
CA GLY A 188 8.11 1.23 9.94
C GLY A 188 9.39 1.86 10.45
N SER A 189 9.69 1.64 11.74
CA SER A 189 10.97 1.98 12.32
C SER A 189 12.03 0.99 11.83
N LYS A 190 13.27 1.44 11.75
CA LYS A 190 14.40 0.54 11.52
C LYS A 190 14.41 -0.60 12.54
N ALA A 191 14.68 -1.82 12.09
CA ALA A 191 14.78 -2.98 12.97
C ALA A 191 15.75 -2.73 14.13
N GLY A 192 15.33 -3.10 15.35
CA GLY A 192 16.11 -2.85 16.57
C GLY A 192 15.86 -1.50 17.23
N THR A 193 15.10 -0.58 16.64
CA THR A 193 14.66 0.66 17.32
C THR A 193 13.83 0.35 18.57
N TYR A 194 12.91 -0.59 18.44
CA TYR A 194 12.20 -1.22 19.56
C TYR A 194 12.53 -2.71 19.56
N THR A 195 12.73 -3.30 20.72
CA THR A 195 13.11 -4.71 20.90
C THR A 195 12.05 -5.55 21.60
N SER A 196 10.91 -4.94 21.93
CA SER A 196 9.75 -5.61 22.52
C SER A 196 8.49 -4.76 22.35
N ASP A 197 7.33 -5.41 22.41
CA ASP A 197 6.02 -4.75 22.37
C ASP A 197 5.90 -3.66 23.43
N SER A 198 6.28 -3.96 24.65
CA SER A 198 6.23 -2.97 25.74
C SER A 198 7.20 -1.80 25.56
N ALA A 199 8.30 -1.97 24.82
CA ALA A 199 9.17 -0.85 24.45
C ALA A 199 8.51 0.03 23.38
N TYR A 200 7.85 -0.57 22.40
CA TYR A 200 7.07 0.15 21.39
C TYR A 200 5.88 0.90 22.00
N GLU A 201 5.08 0.24 22.85
CA GLU A 201 3.94 0.86 23.53
C GLU A 201 4.36 2.12 24.32
N ARG A 202 5.50 2.06 25.03
CA ARG A 202 6.02 3.21 25.79
C ARG A 202 6.62 4.30 24.89
N GLY A 203 7.32 3.89 23.82
CA GLY A 203 8.05 4.82 22.96
C GLY A 203 7.20 5.46 21.89
N SER A 204 6.14 4.80 21.45
CA SER A 204 5.21 5.22 20.40
C SER A 204 3.75 5.14 20.84
N GLY A 205 3.44 5.43 22.10
CA GLY A 205 2.12 5.24 22.69
C GLY A 205 0.97 5.92 21.93
N VAL A 206 1.21 7.07 21.29
CA VAL A 206 0.19 7.75 20.48
C VAL A 206 -0.17 6.90 19.27
N GLN A 207 0.81 6.36 18.55
CA GLN A 207 0.59 5.50 17.38
C GLN A 207 -0.02 4.16 17.80
N TYR A 208 0.49 3.54 18.85
CA TYR A 208 -0.08 2.32 19.42
C TYR A 208 -1.57 2.47 19.76
N ASN A 209 -1.94 3.55 20.45
CA ASN A 209 -3.33 3.81 20.82
C ASN A 209 -4.23 4.06 19.59
N ALA A 210 -3.72 4.73 18.56
CA ALA A 210 -4.46 4.93 17.31
C ALA A 210 -4.68 3.61 16.56
N ILE A 211 -3.67 2.74 16.51
CA ILE A 211 -3.82 1.41 15.89
C ILE A 211 -4.79 0.54 16.70
N LYS A 212 -4.71 0.58 18.04
CA LYS A 212 -5.67 -0.13 18.90
C LYS A 212 -7.10 0.36 18.66
N TYR A 213 -7.31 1.67 18.56
CA TYR A 213 -8.61 2.25 18.21
C TYR A 213 -9.10 1.75 16.85
N PHE A 214 -8.21 1.69 15.85
CA PHE A 214 -8.54 1.14 14.53
C PHE A 214 -8.97 -0.33 14.60
N ILE A 215 -8.23 -1.16 15.34
CA ILE A 215 -8.56 -2.59 15.53
C ILE A 215 -9.93 -2.77 16.22
N GLU A 216 -10.28 -1.88 17.14
CA GLU A 216 -11.56 -1.91 17.87
C GLU A 216 -12.73 -1.29 17.08
N SER A 217 -12.47 -0.67 15.90
CA SER A 217 -13.50 -0.01 15.08
C SER A 217 -14.25 -1.02 14.21
N GLN A 218 -15.59 -0.95 14.21
CA GLN A 218 -16.48 -1.87 13.50
C GLN A 218 -16.93 -1.26 12.16
N ASN A 219 -16.09 -1.36 11.12
CA ASN A 219 -16.31 -0.72 9.82
C ASN A 219 -16.70 -1.70 8.69
N CYS A 220 -16.82 -2.99 8.99
CA CYS A 220 -17.20 -4.00 8.02
C CYS A 220 -17.92 -5.15 8.71
N ASP A 221 -19.05 -5.59 8.16
CA ASP A 221 -19.84 -6.71 8.72
C ASP A 221 -19.14 -8.07 8.56
N ALA A 222 -18.11 -8.15 7.72
CA ALA A 222 -17.37 -9.39 7.46
C ALA A 222 -16.31 -9.71 8.52
N VAL A 223 -15.99 -8.78 9.41
CA VAL A 223 -14.94 -8.96 10.43
C VAL A 223 -15.22 -8.13 11.68
N ASP A 224 -14.91 -8.67 12.86
CA ASP A 224 -14.95 -7.94 14.10
C ASP A 224 -13.68 -7.09 14.24
N GLY A 225 -13.78 -5.79 13.91
CA GLY A 225 -12.69 -4.83 14.01
C GLY A 225 -11.87 -4.62 12.73
N GLY A 226 -10.77 -3.87 12.84
CA GLY A 226 -9.89 -3.49 11.73
C GLY A 226 -8.70 -4.42 11.54
N VAL A 227 -8.26 -4.59 10.30
CA VAL A 227 -7.09 -5.39 9.91
C VAL A 227 -5.87 -4.48 9.70
N VAL A 228 -4.75 -4.83 10.33
CA VAL A 228 -3.55 -3.98 10.38
C VAL A 228 -2.36 -4.69 9.73
N ILE A 229 -1.82 -4.13 8.64
CA ILE A 229 -0.79 -4.77 7.83
C ILE A 229 0.38 -3.81 7.61
N PHE A 230 1.59 -4.26 7.99
CA PHE A 230 2.84 -3.51 7.89
C PHE A 230 3.91 -4.22 7.07
N ALA A 231 4.75 -3.44 6.41
CA ALA A 231 5.99 -3.95 5.83
C ALA A 231 6.99 -4.32 6.95
N ALA A 232 7.70 -5.46 6.80
CA ALA A 232 8.66 -5.93 7.80
C ALA A 232 9.97 -5.11 7.87
N GLY A 233 10.28 -4.36 6.80
CA GLY A 233 11.50 -3.57 6.65
C GLY A 233 12.53 -4.19 5.72
N ASN A 234 13.50 -3.37 5.31
CA ASN A 234 14.47 -3.65 4.24
C ASN A 234 15.93 -3.62 4.73
N ASP A 235 16.17 -4.00 6.00
CA ASP A 235 17.50 -3.94 6.64
C ASP A 235 18.30 -5.26 6.49
N ALA A 236 17.75 -6.28 5.81
CA ALA A 236 18.33 -7.63 5.69
C ALA A 236 18.70 -8.24 7.06
N THR A 237 17.86 -8.06 8.06
CA THR A 237 18.14 -8.42 9.45
C THR A 237 17.08 -9.38 10.04
N ALA A 238 17.50 -10.17 11.06
CA ALA A 238 16.70 -11.21 11.69
C ALA A 238 15.67 -10.66 12.68
N MET A 239 14.89 -9.65 12.28
CA MET A 239 13.88 -8.97 13.09
C MET A 239 12.98 -8.11 12.18
N SER A 240 11.67 -8.11 12.41
CA SER A 240 10.78 -7.09 11.82
C SER A 240 10.95 -5.74 12.49
N GLY A 241 10.70 -4.66 11.74
CA GLY A 241 10.55 -3.31 12.31
C GLY A 241 9.18 -3.13 13.00
N TYR A 242 9.14 -2.28 14.04
CA TYR A 242 7.86 -1.82 14.62
C TYR A 242 7.27 -0.69 13.76
N PRO A 243 5.95 -0.57 13.66
CA PRO A 243 4.88 -1.31 14.34
C PRO A 243 4.70 -2.78 13.91
N GLY A 244 5.11 -3.17 12.70
CA GLY A 244 4.83 -4.50 12.13
C GLY A 244 5.23 -5.68 13.01
N ALA A 245 6.28 -5.55 13.82
CA ALA A 245 6.72 -6.59 14.77
C ALA A 245 5.79 -6.80 15.98
N TYR A 246 4.82 -5.93 16.20
CA TYR A 246 3.87 -6.06 17.31
C TYR A 246 2.98 -7.30 17.12
N HIS A 247 2.78 -8.07 18.19
CA HIS A 247 2.21 -9.42 18.12
C HIS A 247 0.80 -9.50 17.50
N ASP A 248 -0.02 -8.44 17.58
CA ASP A 248 -1.38 -8.38 17.03
C ASP A 248 -1.44 -7.84 15.59
N TYR A 249 -0.29 -7.45 14.98
CA TYR A 249 -0.26 -6.88 13.64
C TYR A 249 0.31 -7.87 12.64
N ILE A 250 -0.02 -7.70 11.37
CA ILE A 250 0.53 -8.51 10.28
C ILE A 250 1.77 -7.83 9.74
N SER A 251 2.92 -8.52 9.81
CA SER A 251 4.20 -8.09 9.25
C SER A 251 4.56 -8.89 8.03
N VAL A 252 4.81 -8.20 6.90
CA VAL A 252 4.99 -8.81 5.59
C VAL A 252 6.44 -8.71 5.14
N THR A 253 7.08 -9.86 4.92
CA THR A 253 8.40 -9.99 4.31
C THR A 253 8.31 -10.10 2.79
N SER A 254 9.44 -9.97 2.10
CA SER A 254 9.52 -9.97 0.64
C SER A 254 10.16 -11.23 0.08
N PHE A 255 9.54 -11.82 -0.97
CA PHE A 255 10.18 -12.79 -1.82
C PHE A 255 10.25 -12.34 -3.29
N SER A 256 11.13 -12.99 -4.05
CA SER A 256 11.47 -12.69 -5.44
C SER A 256 10.90 -13.73 -6.42
N PRO A 257 10.93 -13.52 -7.75
CA PRO A 257 10.37 -14.44 -8.75
C PRO A 257 10.92 -15.87 -8.73
N ASP A 258 12.02 -16.14 -8.02
CA ASP A 258 12.60 -17.48 -7.83
C ASP A 258 12.14 -18.17 -6.55
N TYR A 259 11.19 -17.55 -5.82
CA TYR A 259 10.63 -18.04 -4.57
C TYR A 259 11.61 -18.03 -3.38
N LEU A 260 12.68 -17.22 -3.50
CA LEU A 260 13.64 -17.01 -2.43
C LEU A 260 13.38 -15.66 -1.73
N PRO A 261 13.78 -15.51 -0.47
CA PRO A 261 13.73 -14.21 0.20
C PRO A 261 14.51 -13.17 -0.60
N ALA A 262 13.93 -11.98 -0.80
CA ALA A 262 14.63 -10.87 -1.41
C ALA A 262 15.84 -10.45 -0.55
N TYR A 263 16.93 -10.02 -1.19
CA TYR A 263 18.22 -9.76 -0.49
C TYR A 263 18.13 -8.74 0.64
N TYR A 264 17.15 -7.86 0.57
CA TYR A 264 16.97 -6.76 1.53
C TYR A 264 15.99 -7.10 2.64
N THR A 265 15.15 -8.14 2.49
CA THR A 265 14.02 -8.36 3.40
C THR A 265 14.46 -8.63 4.83
N ASN A 266 13.76 -8.02 5.78
CA ASN A 266 13.81 -8.47 7.16
C ASN A 266 13.13 -9.85 7.29
N TYR A 267 13.50 -10.64 8.29
CA TYR A 267 13.02 -12.01 8.49
C TYR A 267 13.04 -12.39 9.99
N GLY A 268 12.47 -13.55 10.33
CA GLY A 268 12.51 -14.09 11.69
C GLY A 268 11.45 -13.52 12.63
N PRO A 269 11.76 -13.27 13.92
CA PRO A 269 10.76 -12.86 14.91
C PRO A 269 10.00 -11.59 14.53
N GLY A 270 8.68 -11.61 14.74
CA GLY A 270 7.79 -10.51 14.39
C GLY A 270 7.40 -10.45 12.90
N CYS A 271 7.85 -11.42 12.08
CA CYS A 271 7.39 -11.57 10.69
C CYS A 271 6.33 -12.69 10.62
N ASN A 272 5.20 -12.46 9.94
CA ASN A 272 4.07 -13.40 9.91
C ASN A 272 3.90 -14.08 8.56
N ILE A 273 4.08 -13.36 7.46
CA ILE A 273 3.80 -13.82 6.11
C ILE A 273 4.79 -13.22 5.12
N SER A 274 5.00 -13.88 3.98
CA SER A 274 5.81 -13.38 2.88
C SER A 274 4.96 -13.19 1.63
N ALA A 275 5.25 -12.13 0.86
CA ALA A 275 4.57 -11.84 -0.39
C ALA A 275 5.56 -11.32 -1.46
N PRO A 276 5.17 -11.23 -2.74
CA PRO A 276 6.03 -10.71 -3.79
C PRO A 276 6.43 -9.26 -3.55
N GLY A 277 7.70 -9.00 -3.32
CA GLY A 277 8.24 -7.63 -3.22
C GLY A 277 9.33 -7.36 -4.25
N GLY A 278 9.75 -8.41 -4.98
CA GLY A 278 10.74 -8.33 -6.05
C GLY A 278 12.19 -8.27 -5.58
N ASP A 279 13.11 -8.45 -6.53
CA ASP A 279 14.54 -8.33 -6.33
C ASP A 279 15.22 -7.97 -7.65
N TYR A 280 15.65 -6.72 -7.83
CA TYR A 280 16.26 -6.26 -9.08
C TYR A 280 17.54 -7.02 -9.42
N LYS A 281 18.27 -7.55 -8.40
CA LYS A 281 19.57 -8.22 -8.59
C LYS A 281 19.46 -9.51 -9.39
N ILE A 282 18.29 -10.14 -9.42
CA ILE A 282 18.04 -11.36 -10.19
C ILE A 282 17.34 -11.10 -11.52
N SER A 283 17.03 -9.84 -11.86
CA SER A 283 16.43 -9.50 -13.16
C SER A 283 17.28 -10.04 -14.30
N ALA A 284 16.63 -10.69 -15.28
CA ALA A 284 17.31 -11.25 -16.45
C ALA A 284 18.01 -10.16 -17.30
N ASP A 285 17.42 -8.95 -17.33
CA ASP A 285 17.97 -7.75 -17.91
C ASP A 285 18.06 -6.68 -16.81
N ALA A 286 19.27 -6.39 -16.35
CA ALA A 286 19.50 -5.43 -15.27
C ALA A 286 19.01 -4.00 -15.60
N ALA A 287 18.87 -3.65 -16.88
CA ALA A 287 18.36 -2.35 -17.30
C ALA A 287 16.83 -2.27 -17.28
N LYS A 288 16.13 -3.40 -17.16
CA LYS A 288 14.66 -3.47 -17.23
C LYS A 288 13.96 -3.79 -15.92
N THR A 289 14.69 -4.25 -14.91
CA THR A 289 14.22 -4.53 -13.54
C THR A 289 12.91 -5.36 -13.44
N TYR A 290 12.65 -6.24 -14.41
CA TYR A 290 11.39 -7.00 -14.51
C TYR A 290 11.15 -7.96 -13.34
N ALA A 291 12.16 -8.27 -12.53
CA ALA A 291 12.03 -9.03 -11.30
C ALA A 291 11.49 -8.21 -10.11
N GLU A 292 11.28 -6.91 -10.29
CA GLU A 292 10.55 -6.06 -9.36
C GLU A 292 9.04 -6.13 -9.56
N VAL A 293 8.27 -5.41 -8.75
CA VAL A 293 6.81 -5.34 -8.82
C VAL A 293 6.38 -4.19 -9.71
N LEU A 294 5.57 -4.47 -10.73
CA LEU A 294 5.00 -3.47 -11.62
C LEU A 294 3.66 -2.97 -11.08
N SER A 295 3.51 -1.65 -10.95
CA SER A 295 2.27 -1.02 -10.50
C SER A 295 2.13 0.40 -11.06
N THR A 296 1.09 1.12 -10.63
CA THR A 296 0.80 2.51 -11.00
C THR A 296 1.79 3.48 -10.40
N VAL A 297 2.18 4.52 -11.12
CA VAL A 297 3.03 5.62 -10.63
C VAL A 297 2.55 6.97 -11.17
N PRO A 298 2.87 8.10 -10.50
CA PRO A 298 2.53 9.41 -11.03
C PRO A 298 3.47 9.79 -12.18
N SER A 299 2.93 9.97 -13.37
CA SER A 299 3.69 10.37 -14.56
C SER A 299 4.29 11.77 -14.49
N GLU A 300 3.86 12.58 -13.53
CA GLU A 300 4.39 13.93 -13.27
C GLU A 300 5.80 13.91 -12.68
N LEU A 301 6.17 12.83 -11.98
CA LEU A 301 7.50 12.70 -11.38
C LEU A 301 8.56 12.45 -12.46
N SER A 302 9.66 13.17 -12.37
CA SER A 302 10.73 13.17 -13.37
C SER A 302 11.37 11.79 -13.59
N GLU A 303 11.42 10.96 -12.56
CA GLU A 303 12.00 9.60 -12.61
C GLU A 303 11.21 8.64 -13.52
N TYR A 304 9.90 8.88 -13.71
CA TYR A 304 9.06 8.03 -14.57
C TYR A 304 8.97 8.53 -16.01
N ASN A 305 9.54 9.70 -16.31
CA ASN A 305 9.62 10.27 -17.67
C ASN A 305 8.29 10.23 -18.42
N GLY A 306 7.18 10.57 -17.74
CA GLY A 306 5.84 10.59 -18.29
C GLY A 306 5.11 9.24 -18.31
N ALA A 307 5.69 8.18 -17.75
CA ALA A 307 5.04 6.88 -17.65
C ALA A 307 4.08 6.82 -16.44
N ASP A 308 2.91 6.22 -16.63
CA ASP A 308 1.92 5.99 -15.57
C ASP A 308 2.15 4.68 -14.80
N TYR A 309 3.14 3.88 -15.21
CA TYR A 309 3.45 2.56 -14.61
C TYR A 309 4.95 2.41 -14.45
N GLY A 310 5.36 1.86 -13.29
CA GLY A 310 6.77 1.70 -12.93
C GLY A 310 7.03 0.44 -12.12
N PHE A 311 8.29 0.02 -12.09
CA PHE A 311 8.77 -1.07 -11.28
C PHE A 311 9.37 -0.54 -9.98
N MET A 312 9.04 -1.18 -8.86
CA MET A 312 9.65 -0.97 -7.56
C MET A 312 9.88 -2.28 -6.84
N GLN A 313 10.81 -2.30 -5.89
CA GLN A 313 11.03 -3.43 -5.00
C GLN A 313 10.99 -3.01 -3.53
N GLY A 314 10.68 -3.94 -2.64
CA GLY A 314 10.68 -3.70 -1.21
C GLY A 314 9.65 -4.55 -0.46
N THR A 315 9.81 -4.66 0.85
CA THR A 315 8.72 -5.13 1.70
C THR A 315 7.50 -4.20 1.61
N SER A 316 7.73 -2.95 1.19
CA SER A 316 6.70 -1.98 0.83
C SER A 316 5.83 -2.40 -0.36
N MET A 317 6.36 -3.20 -1.30
CA MET A 317 5.62 -3.76 -2.44
C MET A 317 5.02 -5.13 -2.10
N ALA A 318 5.62 -5.85 -1.17
CA ALA A 318 5.05 -7.10 -0.64
C ALA A 318 3.80 -6.85 0.22
N CYS A 319 3.84 -5.86 1.10
CA CYS A 319 2.78 -5.51 2.03
C CYS A 319 1.40 -5.30 1.34
N PRO A 320 1.27 -4.52 0.26
CA PRO A 320 -0.01 -4.29 -0.41
C PRO A 320 -0.59 -5.53 -1.09
N HIS A 321 0.21 -6.55 -1.43
CA HIS A 321 -0.33 -7.84 -1.88
C HIS A 321 -1.14 -8.50 -0.77
N VAL A 322 -0.63 -8.51 0.45
CA VAL A 322 -1.34 -9.08 1.62
C VAL A 322 -2.59 -8.26 1.94
N SER A 323 -2.52 -6.93 1.85
CA SER A 323 -3.67 -6.04 2.04
C SER A 323 -4.76 -6.30 1.00
N GLY A 324 -4.39 -6.49 -0.26
CA GLY A 324 -5.30 -6.84 -1.34
C GLY A 324 -5.94 -8.22 -1.15
N VAL A 325 -5.17 -9.23 -0.73
CA VAL A 325 -5.69 -10.58 -0.43
C VAL A 325 -6.64 -10.54 0.76
N ALA A 326 -6.32 -9.81 1.82
CA ALA A 326 -7.23 -9.60 2.95
C ALA A 326 -8.53 -8.92 2.49
N ALA A 327 -8.42 -7.91 1.61
CA ALA A 327 -9.57 -7.22 1.05
C ALA A 327 -10.45 -8.14 0.17
N LEU A 328 -9.85 -9.07 -0.60
CA LEU A 328 -10.61 -10.11 -1.33
C LEU A 328 -11.34 -11.05 -0.36
N GLY A 329 -10.68 -11.47 0.73
CA GLY A 329 -11.31 -12.32 1.74
C GLY A 329 -12.54 -11.65 2.39
N LEU A 330 -12.44 -10.36 2.75
CA LEU A 330 -13.57 -9.58 3.27
C LEU A 330 -14.65 -9.37 2.20
N SER A 331 -14.25 -9.10 0.95
CA SER A 331 -15.19 -8.96 -0.17
C SER A 331 -16.02 -10.22 -0.35
N TYR A 332 -15.39 -11.39 -0.35
CA TYR A 332 -16.08 -12.69 -0.44
C TYR A 332 -17.03 -12.95 0.73
N ALA A 333 -16.64 -12.54 1.94
CA ALA A 333 -17.48 -12.71 3.13
C ALA A 333 -18.71 -11.77 3.15
N LEU A 334 -18.71 -10.70 2.35
CA LEU A 334 -19.84 -9.78 2.17
C LEU A 334 -20.82 -10.21 1.07
N GLU A 335 -20.44 -11.16 0.19
CA GLU A 335 -21.27 -11.72 -0.88
C GLU A 335 -22.24 -12.80 -0.36
#